data_566706b683b7d305436ca9f033b4701d
#
_entry.id   566706b683b7d305436ca9f033b4701d
#
_cell.length_a   1.000
_cell.length_b   1.000
_cell.length_c   1.000
_cell.angle_alpha   90.00
_cell.angle_beta   90.00
_cell.angle_gamma   90.00
#
_symmetry.space_group_name_H-M   'P 1'
#
loop_
_entity.id
_entity.type
_entity.pdbx_description
1 polymer ?
#
loop_
_entity_poly.entity_id
_entity_poly.type
_entity_poly.pdbx_seq_one_letter_code
_entity_poly.pdbx_strand_id
1 'polypeptide(L)'
;MVAAAKFPSVSRSNIISVYLADIQGGGKRSFPPAALAIGINDGVPHGKTPFDVWNNAAIIMQIESKLGCENAEAIAAIEGVDCLMVGNGDLRMDLGLAPGMDGPEEEYNKCLEQVIKAGKKYNRPCLTFTAGPGHVEKRLKQGFSAFMVGADAFAIGASMRATLQQSHDEIKGWQKGGGEVEEWQFK
;
A
#
# COMPACT_ATOMS: atom_id res chain seq x y z
N MET A 1 -3.34 14.38 -8.13
CA MET A 1 -2.79 13.06 -7.81
C MET A 1 -2.97 12.06 -8.95
N VAL A 2 -4.18 11.84 -9.48
CA VAL A 2 -4.40 10.88 -10.60
C VAL A 2 -3.46 11.16 -11.79
N ALA A 3 -3.32 12.42 -12.22
CA ALA A 3 -2.42 12.80 -13.30
C ALA A 3 -0.93 12.51 -13.01
N ALA A 4 -0.51 12.51 -11.74
CA ALA A 4 0.85 12.17 -11.33
C ALA A 4 1.11 10.66 -11.34
N ALA A 5 0.08 9.84 -11.26
CA ALA A 5 0.20 8.39 -11.28
C ALA A 5 0.18 7.80 -12.70
N LYS A 6 -0.26 8.56 -13.69
CA LYS A 6 -0.35 8.12 -15.09
C LYS A 6 0.78 8.73 -15.92
N PHE A 7 1.29 7.94 -16.87
CA PHE A 7 2.19 8.44 -17.90
C PHE A 7 1.42 9.24 -18.95
N PRO A 8 2.08 10.19 -19.63
CA PRO A 8 1.50 10.83 -20.80
C PRO A 8 1.06 9.80 -21.83
N SER A 9 -0.09 10.00 -22.45
CA SER A 9 -0.50 9.16 -23.59
C SER A 9 0.42 9.41 -24.77
N VAL A 10 1.06 8.36 -25.26
CA VAL A 10 1.97 8.43 -26.39
C VAL A 10 1.21 8.02 -27.65
N SER A 11 1.06 8.96 -28.62
CA SER A 11 0.66 8.57 -29.96
C SER A 11 1.78 7.78 -30.61
N ARG A 12 1.45 6.62 -31.23
CA ARG A 12 2.40 5.65 -31.79
C ARG A 12 3.37 6.19 -32.85
N SER A 13 3.22 7.45 -33.27
CA SER A 13 3.96 7.99 -34.41
C SER A 13 5.31 8.64 -34.10
N ASN A 14 5.64 8.98 -32.82
CA ASN A 14 6.90 9.67 -32.55
C ASN A 14 7.40 9.49 -31.11
N ILE A 15 8.30 8.55 -30.90
CA ILE A 15 8.98 8.33 -29.62
C ILE A 15 9.83 9.55 -29.18
N ILE A 16 10.27 10.37 -30.12
CA ILE A 16 11.14 11.54 -29.85
C ILE A 16 10.36 12.79 -29.46
N SER A 17 9.08 12.90 -29.80
CA SER A 17 8.24 14.07 -29.47
C SER A 17 7.65 14.03 -28.07
N VAL A 18 7.85 12.96 -27.30
CA VAL A 18 7.34 12.78 -25.92
C VAL A 18 7.86 13.86 -24.95
N TYR A 19 9.01 14.45 -25.24
CA TYR A 19 9.59 15.53 -24.42
C TYR A 19 9.02 16.94 -24.70
N LEU A 20 8.26 17.12 -25.80
CA LEU A 20 7.85 18.44 -26.26
C LEU A 20 6.36 18.55 -26.64
N ALA A 21 5.60 17.48 -26.66
CA ALA A 21 4.20 17.52 -27.06
C ALA A 21 3.26 17.88 -25.90
N ASP A 22 2.38 18.80 -26.16
CA ASP A 22 1.22 19.15 -25.34
C ASP A 22 0.46 17.89 -24.95
N ILE A 23 0.42 17.58 -23.65
CA ILE A 23 0.00 16.30 -23.11
C ILE A 23 -1.53 16.26 -23.11
N GLN A 24 -2.13 15.87 -24.21
CA GLN A 24 -3.58 15.68 -24.32
C GLN A 24 -4.13 14.51 -23.51
N GLY A 25 -3.31 13.78 -22.76
CA GLY A 25 -3.71 12.67 -21.90
C GLY A 25 -3.64 12.96 -20.40
N GLY A 26 -3.19 14.14 -19.97
CA GLY A 26 -3.22 14.58 -18.56
C GLY A 26 -2.25 13.86 -17.61
N GLY A 27 -1.49 12.87 -18.05
CA GLY A 27 -0.51 12.16 -17.21
C GLY A 27 0.77 12.98 -17.02
N LYS A 28 1.30 13.00 -15.78
CA LYS A 28 2.50 13.75 -15.38
C LYS A 28 3.59 12.88 -14.75
N ARG A 29 3.43 11.56 -14.77
CA ARG A 29 4.41 10.64 -14.19
C ARG A 29 5.70 10.67 -15.00
N SER A 30 6.82 10.88 -14.32
CA SER A 30 8.14 10.84 -14.95
C SER A 30 8.55 9.39 -15.26
N PHE A 31 9.39 9.24 -16.27
CA PHE A 31 9.94 7.97 -16.67
C PHE A 31 10.86 7.40 -15.58
N PRO A 32 10.67 6.15 -15.13
CA PRO A 32 11.48 5.56 -14.07
C PRO A 32 12.79 5.01 -14.65
N PRO A 33 13.92 5.69 -14.50
CA PRO A 33 15.17 5.29 -15.19
C PRO A 33 15.71 3.94 -14.75
N ALA A 34 15.48 3.54 -13.50
CA ALA A 34 15.99 2.27 -12.98
C ALA A 34 15.11 1.06 -13.32
N ALA A 35 13.80 1.24 -13.51
CA ALA A 35 12.88 0.13 -13.82
C ALA A 35 13.03 -0.39 -15.26
N LEU A 36 13.77 0.32 -16.11
CA LEU A 36 13.94 -0.01 -17.52
C LEU A 36 15.06 -1.01 -17.78
N ALA A 37 15.97 -1.16 -16.84
CA ALA A 37 17.12 -2.05 -17.02
C ALA A 37 16.76 -3.53 -16.85
N ILE A 38 15.62 -3.84 -16.20
CA ILE A 38 15.27 -5.21 -15.80
C ILE A 38 13.79 -5.47 -16.12
N GLY A 39 13.53 -6.30 -17.15
CA GLY A 39 12.19 -6.89 -17.37
C GLY A 39 11.07 -5.95 -17.78
N ILE A 40 11.38 -4.74 -18.26
CA ILE A 40 10.37 -3.73 -18.64
C ILE A 40 9.32 -4.25 -19.65
N ASN A 41 9.72 -5.16 -20.53
CA ASN A 41 8.85 -5.77 -21.53
C ASN A 41 8.24 -7.09 -21.08
N ASP A 42 8.63 -7.62 -19.91
CA ASP A 42 8.14 -8.89 -19.41
C ASP A 42 6.64 -8.76 -19.07
N GLY A 43 5.84 -9.66 -19.64
CA GLY A 43 4.40 -9.65 -19.47
C GLY A 43 3.63 -8.56 -20.22
N VAL A 44 4.30 -7.78 -21.08
CA VAL A 44 3.61 -6.82 -21.95
C VAL A 44 2.88 -7.56 -23.08
N PRO A 45 1.54 -7.42 -23.23
CA PRO A 45 0.80 -8.08 -24.28
C PRO A 45 1.25 -7.63 -25.68
N HIS A 46 1.14 -8.53 -26.66
CA HIS A 46 1.47 -8.22 -28.04
C HIS A 46 0.74 -6.96 -28.54
N GLY A 47 1.47 -6.05 -29.16
CA GLY A 47 0.91 -4.81 -29.70
C GLY A 47 0.65 -3.70 -28.65
N LYS A 48 1.04 -3.93 -27.39
CA LYS A 48 1.04 -2.92 -26.31
C LYS A 48 2.45 -2.44 -26.01
N THR A 49 2.53 -1.30 -25.34
CA THR A 49 3.76 -0.80 -24.75
C THR A 49 3.72 -0.99 -23.22
N PRO A 50 4.86 -0.98 -22.52
CA PRO A 50 4.88 -0.94 -21.07
C PRO A 50 4.05 0.20 -20.48
N PHE A 51 4.03 1.35 -21.14
CA PHE A 51 3.23 2.52 -20.71
C PHE A 51 1.72 2.26 -20.79
N ASP A 52 1.26 1.51 -21.80
CA ASP A 52 -0.14 1.08 -21.90
C ASP A 52 -0.53 0.20 -20.70
N VAL A 53 0.37 -0.72 -20.29
CA VAL A 53 0.16 -1.59 -19.14
C VAL A 53 0.17 -0.79 -17.84
N TRP A 54 1.18 0.07 -17.64
CA TRP A 54 1.31 0.86 -16.41
C TRP A 54 0.20 1.92 -16.26
N ASN A 55 -0.33 2.45 -17.36
CA ASN A 55 -1.47 3.36 -17.32
C ASN A 55 -2.78 2.67 -16.95
N ASN A 56 -2.83 1.33 -17.06
CA ASN A 56 -3.94 0.53 -16.58
C ASN A 56 -3.84 0.14 -15.09
N ALA A 57 -2.75 0.53 -14.41
CA ALA A 57 -2.64 0.30 -12.97
C ALA A 57 -3.76 1.03 -12.22
N ALA A 58 -4.36 0.33 -11.25
CA ALA A 58 -5.37 0.89 -10.36
C ALA A 58 -4.78 2.00 -9.50
N ILE A 59 -5.54 3.08 -9.30
CA ILE A 59 -5.18 4.18 -8.42
C ILE A 59 -5.95 4.05 -7.11
N ILE A 60 -5.23 3.71 -6.06
CA ILE A 60 -5.76 3.57 -4.70
C ILE A 60 -5.41 4.83 -3.91
N MET A 61 -6.41 5.55 -3.46
CA MET A 61 -6.24 6.77 -2.67
C MET A 61 -6.24 6.44 -1.18
N GLN A 62 -5.10 6.64 -0.52
CA GLN A 62 -4.96 6.42 0.91
C GLN A 62 -5.48 7.63 1.69
N ILE A 63 -6.44 7.38 2.57
CA ILE A 63 -7.07 8.35 3.46
C ILE A 63 -6.61 8.01 4.88
N GLU A 64 -5.84 8.91 5.48
CA GLU A 64 -5.11 8.66 6.73
C GLU A 64 -5.06 9.89 7.65
N SER A 65 -6.00 10.81 7.47
CA SER A 65 -6.16 11.98 8.31
C SER A 65 -7.63 12.35 8.46
N LYS A 66 -7.97 13.08 9.51
CA LYS A 66 -9.31 13.63 9.75
C LYS A 66 -9.80 14.44 8.55
N LEU A 67 -8.95 15.33 8.05
CA LEU A 67 -9.27 16.15 6.87
C LEU A 67 -9.49 15.28 5.63
N GLY A 68 -8.72 14.19 5.47
CA GLY A 68 -8.92 13.21 4.41
C GLY A 68 -10.28 12.53 4.50
N CYS A 69 -10.71 12.16 5.71
CA CYS A 69 -12.03 11.57 5.96
C CYS A 69 -13.17 12.53 5.66
N GLU A 70 -13.04 13.79 6.09
CA GLU A 70 -14.01 14.85 5.79
C GLU A 70 -14.15 15.10 4.28
N ASN A 71 -13.08 14.93 3.51
CA ASN A 71 -13.05 15.09 2.07
C ASN A 71 -13.19 13.76 1.29
N ALA A 72 -13.49 12.65 1.95
CA ALA A 72 -13.54 11.32 1.32
C ALA A 72 -14.49 11.28 0.12
N GLU A 73 -15.63 11.96 0.20
CA GLU A 73 -16.61 12.05 -0.89
C GLU A 73 -16.05 12.79 -2.10
N ALA A 74 -15.39 13.92 -1.89
CA ALA A 74 -14.76 14.70 -2.96
C ALA A 74 -13.62 13.91 -3.62
N ILE A 75 -12.86 13.13 -2.85
CA ILE A 75 -11.79 12.26 -3.34
C ILE A 75 -12.38 11.12 -4.17
N ALA A 76 -13.43 10.45 -3.68
CA ALA A 76 -14.09 9.34 -4.38
C ALA A 76 -14.73 9.78 -5.71
N ALA A 77 -15.18 11.03 -5.81
CA ALA A 77 -15.79 11.61 -7.00
C ALA A 77 -14.79 11.86 -8.14
N ILE A 78 -13.48 11.87 -7.86
CA ILE A 78 -12.46 12.16 -8.87
C ILE A 78 -12.41 11.01 -9.88
N GLU A 79 -12.54 11.35 -11.17
CA GLU A 79 -12.35 10.40 -12.26
C GLU A 79 -10.94 9.79 -12.23
N GLY A 80 -10.84 8.47 -12.39
CA GLY A 80 -9.58 7.73 -12.35
C GLY A 80 -9.13 7.34 -10.94
N VAL A 81 -9.90 7.62 -9.89
CA VAL A 81 -9.76 6.97 -8.59
C VAL A 81 -10.49 5.62 -8.64
N ASP A 82 -9.77 4.54 -8.42
CA ASP A 82 -10.31 3.19 -8.52
C ASP A 82 -10.71 2.61 -7.16
N CYS A 83 -10.04 3.02 -6.08
CA CYS A 83 -10.26 2.50 -4.74
C CYS A 83 -9.92 3.55 -3.69
N LEU A 84 -10.60 3.52 -2.55
CA LEU A 84 -10.21 4.26 -1.34
C LEU A 84 -9.56 3.29 -0.36
N MET A 85 -8.47 3.69 0.26
CA MET A 85 -7.80 2.91 1.30
C MET A 85 -7.76 3.71 2.60
N VAL A 86 -8.05 3.07 3.73
CA VAL A 86 -7.82 3.70 5.03
C VAL A 86 -6.44 3.32 5.55
N GLY A 87 -5.58 4.32 5.77
CA GLY A 87 -4.31 4.21 6.49
C GLY A 87 -4.56 4.23 8.00
N ASN A 88 -4.89 3.07 8.57
CA ASN A 88 -5.38 2.97 9.95
C ASN A 88 -4.42 3.53 11.00
N GLY A 89 -3.12 3.23 10.87
CA GLY A 89 -2.10 3.68 11.82
C GLY A 89 -1.97 5.20 11.84
N ASP A 90 -1.77 5.79 10.66
CA ASP A 90 -1.58 7.23 10.51
C ASP A 90 -2.85 8.00 10.84
N LEU A 91 -4.03 7.48 10.44
CA LEU A 91 -5.31 8.07 10.82
C LEU A 91 -5.46 8.16 12.35
N ARG A 92 -5.12 7.10 13.07
CA ARG A 92 -5.18 7.12 14.55
C ARG A 92 -4.23 8.14 15.14
N MET A 93 -3.03 8.26 14.59
CA MET A 93 -2.06 9.27 15.01
C MET A 93 -2.55 10.69 14.73
N ASP A 94 -3.11 10.95 13.56
CA ASP A 94 -3.68 12.26 13.20
C ASP A 94 -4.86 12.66 14.11
N LEU A 95 -5.65 11.67 14.56
CA LEU A 95 -6.72 11.87 15.54
C LEU A 95 -6.23 12.00 17.00
N GLY A 96 -4.92 11.93 17.24
CA GLY A 96 -4.35 11.99 18.60
C GLY A 96 -4.60 10.74 19.44
N LEU A 97 -4.93 9.61 18.82
CA LEU A 97 -5.22 8.35 19.49
C LEU A 97 -3.95 7.51 19.70
N ALA A 98 -4.03 6.54 20.59
CA ALA A 98 -2.94 5.60 20.81
C ALA A 98 -2.55 4.87 19.52
N PRO A 99 -1.23 4.65 19.26
CA PRO A 99 -0.78 3.91 18.09
C PRO A 99 -1.43 2.53 17.98
N GLY A 100 -1.87 2.17 16.77
CA GLY A 100 -2.53 0.88 16.54
C GLY A 100 -3.19 0.83 15.17
N MET A 101 -3.61 -0.38 14.78
CA MET A 101 -4.28 -0.61 13.49
C MET A 101 -5.80 -0.69 13.61
N ASP A 102 -6.33 -0.56 14.83
CA ASP A 102 -7.77 -0.60 15.13
C ASP A 102 -8.05 -0.01 16.52
N GLY A 103 -9.31 0.30 16.81
CA GLY A 103 -9.73 0.78 18.12
C GLY A 103 -11.23 0.99 18.23
N PRO A 104 -11.73 1.15 19.47
CA PRO A 104 -13.15 1.35 19.74
C PRO A 104 -13.58 2.81 19.65
N GLU A 105 -12.66 3.74 19.50
CA GLU A 105 -12.92 5.18 19.62
C GLU A 105 -13.95 5.64 18.57
N GLU A 106 -14.91 6.41 19.02
CA GLU A 106 -16.05 6.87 18.21
C GLU A 106 -15.57 7.71 17.02
N GLU A 107 -14.64 8.63 17.24
CA GLU A 107 -14.11 9.51 16.20
C GLU A 107 -13.40 8.71 15.09
N TYR A 108 -12.60 7.71 15.48
CA TYR A 108 -11.96 6.81 14.53
C TYR A 108 -13.00 6.02 13.71
N ASN A 109 -13.98 5.42 14.35
CA ASN A 109 -15.02 4.64 13.66
C ASN A 109 -15.87 5.53 12.74
N LYS A 110 -16.18 6.78 13.16
CA LYS A 110 -16.85 7.75 12.30
C LYS A 110 -16.06 8.08 11.03
N CYS A 111 -14.75 8.21 11.14
CA CYS A 111 -13.88 8.38 9.96
C CYS A 111 -13.98 7.18 9.00
N LEU A 112 -13.95 5.96 9.52
CA LEU A 112 -14.12 4.75 8.69
C LEU A 112 -15.48 4.77 7.97
N GLU A 113 -16.56 5.11 8.67
CA GLU A 113 -17.91 5.19 8.09
C GLU A 113 -18.00 6.24 6.98
N GLN A 114 -17.34 7.40 7.13
CA GLN A 114 -17.30 8.45 6.11
C GLN A 114 -16.65 7.93 4.83
N VAL A 115 -15.49 7.25 4.94
CA VAL A 115 -14.78 6.68 3.79
C VAL A 115 -15.61 5.60 3.11
N ILE A 116 -16.23 4.70 3.88
CA ILE A 116 -17.08 3.63 3.34
C ILE A 116 -18.30 4.19 2.64
N LYS A 117 -18.96 5.21 3.24
CA LYS A 117 -20.10 5.88 2.63
C LYS A 117 -19.73 6.54 1.30
N ALA A 118 -18.59 7.23 1.26
CA ALA A 118 -18.06 7.81 0.03
C ALA A 118 -17.78 6.75 -1.04
N GLY A 119 -17.12 5.66 -0.68
CA GLY A 119 -16.84 4.55 -1.58
C GLY A 119 -18.13 3.95 -2.18
N LYS A 120 -19.13 3.69 -1.34
CA LYS A 120 -20.43 3.18 -1.80
C LYS A 120 -21.13 4.14 -2.76
N LYS A 121 -21.13 5.44 -2.45
CA LYS A 121 -21.79 6.46 -3.27
C LYS A 121 -21.21 6.54 -4.68
N TYR A 122 -19.90 6.39 -4.82
CA TYR A 122 -19.20 6.52 -6.11
C TYR A 122 -18.77 5.16 -6.71
N ASN A 123 -19.29 4.05 -6.16
CA ASN A 123 -18.96 2.69 -6.59
C ASN A 123 -17.42 2.45 -6.59
N ARG A 124 -16.75 2.88 -5.52
CA ARG A 124 -15.32 2.64 -5.29
C ARG A 124 -15.17 1.61 -4.18
N PRO A 125 -14.46 0.50 -4.41
CA PRO A 125 -14.06 -0.41 -3.34
C PRO A 125 -13.37 0.35 -2.20
N CYS A 126 -13.57 -0.11 -0.97
CA CYS A 126 -12.85 0.40 0.19
C CYS A 126 -11.90 -0.67 0.72
N LEU A 127 -10.63 -0.33 0.79
CA LEU A 127 -9.54 -1.16 1.24
C LEU A 127 -9.07 -0.76 2.63
N THR A 128 -8.72 -1.73 3.45
CA THR A 128 -8.10 -1.49 4.76
C THR A 128 -7.10 -2.58 5.11
N PHE A 129 -6.20 -2.29 6.03
CA PHE A 129 -5.29 -3.29 6.59
C PHE A 129 -6.01 -4.18 7.60
N THR A 130 -5.65 -5.47 7.61
CA THR A 130 -6.16 -6.45 8.58
C THR A 130 -5.02 -7.00 9.42
N ALA A 131 -5.08 -6.74 10.73
CA ALA A 131 -3.99 -7.03 11.67
C ALA A 131 -4.05 -8.42 12.31
N GLY A 132 -4.75 -9.38 11.71
CA GLY A 132 -4.79 -10.75 12.22
C GLY A 132 -6.15 -11.45 12.15
N PRO A 133 -6.31 -12.61 12.79
CA PRO A 133 -7.54 -13.40 12.80
C PRO A 133 -8.76 -12.60 13.28
N GLY A 134 -9.88 -12.77 12.62
CA GLY A 134 -11.14 -12.10 12.95
C GLY A 134 -11.27 -10.66 12.42
N HIS A 135 -10.18 -9.99 12.04
CA HIS A 135 -10.24 -8.63 11.53
C HIS A 135 -10.94 -8.54 10.18
N VAL A 136 -10.76 -9.52 9.30
CA VAL A 136 -11.43 -9.55 7.99
C VAL A 136 -12.95 -9.54 8.17
N GLU A 137 -13.49 -10.39 9.04
CA GLU A 137 -14.93 -10.46 9.31
C GLU A 137 -15.46 -9.14 9.87
N LYS A 138 -14.73 -8.54 10.84
CA LYS A 138 -15.08 -7.23 11.39
C LYS A 138 -15.16 -6.17 10.30
N ARG A 139 -14.15 -6.10 9.43
CA ARG A 139 -14.06 -5.12 8.35
C ARG A 139 -15.12 -5.33 7.26
N LEU A 140 -15.44 -6.59 6.94
CA LEU A 140 -16.57 -6.91 6.05
C LEU A 140 -17.89 -6.37 6.60
N LYS A 141 -18.16 -6.61 7.90
CA LYS A 141 -19.37 -6.09 8.59
C LYS A 141 -19.42 -4.56 8.58
N GLN A 142 -18.30 -3.87 8.63
CA GLN A 142 -18.22 -2.41 8.48
C GLN A 142 -18.48 -1.94 7.04
N GLY A 143 -18.26 -2.79 6.04
CA GLY A 143 -18.50 -2.49 4.62
C GLY A 143 -17.25 -2.33 3.78
N PHE A 144 -16.07 -2.70 4.29
CA PHE A 144 -14.88 -2.84 3.48
C PHE A 144 -15.01 -4.03 2.52
N SER A 145 -14.41 -3.93 1.34
CA SER A 145 -14.51 -4.94 0.28
C SER A 145 -13.14 -5.42 -0.22
N ALA A 146 -12.06 -4.80 0.22
CA ALA A 146 -10.69 -5.18 -0.11
C ALA A 146 -9.80 -5.13 1.14
N PHE A 147 -8.79 -6.01 1.22
CA PHE A 147 -7.99 -6.19 2.43
C PHE A 147 -6.51 -6.33 2.09
N MET A 148 -5.67 -5.53 2.76
CA MET A 148 -4.24 -5.75 2.80
C MET A 148 -3.92 -6.68 3.99
N VAL A 149 -3.62 -7.94 3.69
CA VAL A 149 -3.44 -8.99 4.70
C VAL A 149 -2.00 -9.12 5.20
N GLY A 150 -1.06 -8.42 4.59
CA GLY A 150 0.34 -8.44 4.97
C GLY A 150 1.17 -7.45 4.16
N ALA A 151 2.39 -7.24 4.61
CA ALA A 151 3.42 -6.51 3.89
C ALA A 151 4.75 -7.24 4.03
N ASP A 152 5.61 -7.10 3.03
CA ASP A 152 6.93 -7.73 2.94
C ASP A 152 7.80 -7.45 4.18
N ALA A 153 7.89 -6.19 4.59
CA ALA A 153 8.67 -5.78 5.77
C ALA A 153 8.21 -6.51 7.05
N PHE A 154 6.91 -6.69 7.24
CA PHE A 154 6.38 -7.43 8.40
C PHE A 154 6.64 -8.93 8.29
N ALA A 155 6.48 -9.52 7.10
CA ALA A 155 6.74 -10.94 6.86
C ALA A 155 8.22 -11.28 7.06
N ILE A 156 9.12 -10.49 6.48
CA ILE A 156 10.57 -10.64 6.64
C ILE A 156 10.96 -10.48 8.11
N GLY A 157 10.51 -9.41 8.76
CA GLY A 157 10.84 -9.16 10.16
C GLY A 157 10.32 -10.25 11.11
N ALA A 158 9.14 -10.81 10.86
CA ALA A 158 8.60 -11.91 11.64
C ALA A 158 9.41 -13.20 11.43
N SER A 159 9.74 -13.53 10.18
CA SER A 159 10.55 -14.71 9.84
C SER A 159 11.93 -14.64 10.47
N MET A 160 12.61 -13.48 10.34
CA MET A 160 13.95 -13.31 10.92
C MET A 160 13.94 -13.40 12.45
N ARG A 161 12.94 -12.80 13.11
CA ARG A 161 12.79 -12.94 14.58
C ARG A 161 12.58 -14.39 15.00
N ALA A 162 11.76 -15.15 14.27
CA ALA A 162 11.52 -16.56 14.58
C ALA A 162 12.82 -17.37 14.45
N THR A 163 13.59 -17.15 13.38
CA THR A 163 14.89 -17.83 13.17
C THR A 163 15.90 -17.47 14.27
N LEU A 164 16.00 -16.19 14.64
CA LEU A 164 16.89 -15.74 15.72
C LEU A 164 16.48 -16.36 17.07
N GLN A 165 15.17 -16.45 17.35
CA GLN A 165 14.69 -17.05 18.59
C GLN A 165 15.04 -18.54 18.65
N GLN A 166 14.85 -19.29 17.55
CA GLN A 166 15.24 -20.69 17.47
C GLN A 166 16.75 -20.88 17.74
N SER A 167 17.59 -20.07 17.06
CA SER A 167 19.04 -20.12 17.27
C SER A 167 19.44 -19.79 18.71
N HIS A 168 18.80 -18.81 19.34
CA HIS A 168 19.00 -18.50 20.75
C HIS A 168 18.61 -19.67 21.68
N ASP A 169 17.50 -20.32 21.38
CA ASP A 169 17.03 -21.45 22.21
C ASP A 169 17.94 -22.68 22.05
N GLU A 170 18.48 -22.91 20.85
CA GLU A 170 19.50 -23.93 20.62
C GLU A 170 20.79 -23.65 21.41
N ILE A 171 21.31 -22.41 21.38
CA ILE A 171 22.50 -21.99 22.15
C ILE A 171 22.26 -22.20 23.66
N LYS A 172 21.10 -21.75 24.17
CA LYS A 172 20.76 -21.90 25.57
C LYS A 172 20.62 -23.40 25.98
N GLY A 173 20.06 -24.24 25.08
CA GLY A 173 19.97 -25.65 25.26
C GLY A 173 21.37 -26.30 25.36
N TRP A 174 22.27 -25.92 24.46
CA TRP A 174 23.65 -26.42 24.45
C TRP A 174 24.43 -25.98 25.67
N GLN A 175 24.31 -24.74 26.11
CA GLN A 175 24.94 -24.23 27.35
C GLN A 175 24.44 -24.96 28.60
N LYS A 176 23.14 -25.25 28.69
CA LYS A 176 22.56 -26.06 29.80
C LYS A 176 23.09 -27.49 29.83
N GLY A 177 23.45 -28.03 28.67
CA GLY A 177 24.09 -29.33 28.51
C GLY A 177 25.58 -29.37 28.82
N GLY A 178 26.17 -28.26 29.28
CA GLY A 178 27.60 -28.15 29.63
C GLY A 178 28.48 -27.66 28.48
N GLY A 179 27.89 -27.14 27.40
CA GLY A 179 28.63 -26.49 26.31
C GLY A 179 29.19 -25.12 26.72
N GLU A 180 30.42 -24.84 26.34
CA GLU A 180 31.08 -23.57 26.61
C GLU A 180 31.27 -22.81 25.28
N VAL A 181 30.94 -21.51 25.27
CA VAL A 181 31.24 -20.61 24.16
C VAL A 181 32.56 -19.93 24.43
N GLU A 182 33.53 -20.08 23.53
CA GLU A 182 34.75 -19.27 23.60
C GLU A 182 34.42 -17.77 23.48
N GLU A 183 34.84 -16.97 24.45
CA GLU A 183 34.75 -15.51 24.35
C GLU A 183 35.73 -15.00 23.32
N TRP A 184 35.22 -14.61 22.16
CA TRP A 184 36.00 -13.93 21.14
C TRP A 184 36.21 -12.46 21.56
N GLN A 185 37.48 -12.12 21.91
CA GLN A 185 37.85 -10.72 22.13
C GLN A 185 38.06 -10.06 20.77
N PHE A 186 37.09 -9.31 20.31
CA PHE A 186 37.27 -8.41 19.17
C PHE A 186 38.14 -7.23 19.65
N LYS A 187 39.33 -7.07 19.06
CA LYS A 187 40.20 -5.91 19.28
C LYS A 187 39.84 -4.81 18.30
#